data_25cf5fe3b7ed8c90df64541b5cf021ca
#
_entry.id   25cf5fe3b7ed8c90df64541b5cf021ca
#
_cell.length_a   1.000
_cell.length_b   1.000
_cell.length_c   1.000
_cell.angle_alpha   90.00
_cell.angle_beta   90.00
_cell.angle_gamma   90.00
#
_symmetry.space_group_name_H-M   'P 1'
#
loop_
_entity.id
_entity.type
_entity.pdbx_description
1 polymer ?
#
loop_
_entity_poly.entity_id
_entity_poly.type
_entity_poly.pdbx_seq_one_letter_code
_entity_poly.pdbx_strand_id
1 'polypeptide(L)'
;MNGTADRDARTRARVEQHWTASESGEIDTEHAIYADDAILDYPQSGERFRGRAAIQAQRGGHPADRHFTVRRIQGGGDLWISECVITYDGAPSYSVSIMRFTGDLVTHETQYFADPFPAPSSRAALAEPIPSRDR
;
A
#
# COMPACT_ATOMS: atom_id res chain seq x y z
N MET A 1 2.45 1.27 31.83
CA MET A 1 1.59 1.12 30.65
C MET A 1 2.07 2.07 29.57
N ASN A 2 2.18 1.58 28.34
CA ASN A 2 2.69 2.36 27.22
C ASN A 2 1.56 2.60 26.20
N GLY A 3 0.90 3.80 26.29
CA GLY A 3 -0.17 4.18 25.36
C GLY A 3 0.29 4.29 23.91
N THR A 4 1.58 4.61 23.68
CA THR A 4 2.17 4.66 22.33
C THR A 4 2.21 3.26 21.70
N ALA A 5 2.64 2.24 22.44
CA ALA A 5 2.67 0.87 21.96
C ALA A 5 1.26 0.34 21.66
N ASP A 6 0.27 0.68 22.52
CA ASP A 6 -1.12 0.28 22.29
C ASP A 6 -1.70 0.96 21.06
N ARG A 7 -1.40 2.24 20.87
CA ARG A 7 -1.81 2.99 19.69
C ARG A 7 -1.20 2.41 18.42
N ASP A 8 0.09 2.10 18.46
CA ASP A 8 0.79 1.52 17.32
C ASP A 8 0.23 0.14 16.95
N ALA A 9 -0.09 -0.68 17.95
CA ALA A 9 -0.72 -1.98 17.71
C ALA A 9 -2.08 -1.83 17.03
N ARG A 10 -2.89 -0.85 17.47
CA ARG A 10 -4.19 -0.58 16.83
C ARG A 10 -4.02 -0.10 15.40
N THR A 11 -3.08 0.81 15.16
CA THR A 11 -2.84 1.33 13.81
C THR A 11 -2.34 0.23 12.90
N ARG A 12 -1.42 -0.61 13.36
CA ARG A 12 -0.96 -1.78 12.58
C ARG A 12 -2.14 -2.67 12.20
N ALA A 13 -3.02 -2.96 13.14
CA ALA A 13 -4.18 -3.81 12.88
C ALA A 13 -5.11 -3.19 11.82
N ARG A 14 -5.27 -1.87 11.83
CA ARG A 14 -6.07 -1.16 10.82
C ARG A 14 -5.42 -1.23 9.43
N VAL A 15 -4.11 -1.09 9.36
CA VAL A 15 -3.37 -1.21 8.10
C VAL A 15 -3.47 -2.64 7.56
N GLU A 16 -3.32 -3.64 8.42
CA GLU A 16 -3.48 -5.05 8.04
C GLU A 16 -4.90 -5.33 7.53
N GLN A 17 -5.92 -4.81 8.21
CA GLN A 17 -7.32 -4.94 7.77
C GLN A 17 -7.54 -4.30 6.41
N HIS A 18 -6.95 -3.15 6.15
CA HIS A 18 -7.04 -2.47 4.86
C HIS A 18 -6.55 -3.38 3.73
N TRP A 19 -5.38 -3.99 3.88
CA TRP A 19 -4.82 -4.85 2.84
C TRP A 19 -5.58 -6.17 2.71
N THR A 20 -6.06 -6.74 3.82
CA THR A 20 -6.91 -7.93 3.80
C THR A 20 -8.19 -7.65 3.03
N ALA A 21 -8.81 -6.50 3.27
CA ALA A 21 -10.02 -6.08 2.55
C ALA A 21 -9.75 -5.81 1.07
N SER A 22 -8.57 -5.25 0.75
CA SER A 22 -8.14 -5.06 -0.64
C SER A 22 -8.06 -6.40 -1.37
N GLU A 23 -7.48 -7.42 -0.73
CA GLU A 23 -7.37 -8.76 -1.32
C GLU A 23 -8.73 -9.41 -1.51
N SER A 24 -9.61 -9.30 -0.54
CA SER A 24 -10.92 -9.96 -0.59
C SER A 24 -11.98 -9.18 -1.39
N GLY A 25 -11.64 -7.98 -1.87
CA GLY A 25 -12.57 -7.16 -2.65
C GLY A 25 -13.66 -6.48 -1.83
N GLU A 26 -13.45 -6.35 -0.53
CA GLU A 26 -14.37 -5.66 0.38
C GLU A 26 -14.12 -4.15 0.31
N ILE A 27 -14.62 -3.51 -0.74
CA ILE A 27 -14.31 -2.12 -1.10
C ILE A 27 -14.60 -1.14 0.04
N ASP A 28 -15.75 -1.26 0.70
CA ASP A 28 -16.11 -0.32 1.78
C ASP A 28 -15.19 -0.49 2.98
N THR A 29 -14.87 -1.72 3.36
CA THR A 29 -13.95 -2.00 4.45
C THR A 29 -12.54 -1.51 4.12
N GLU A 30 -12.08 -1.75 2.89
CA GLU A 30 -10.79 -1.29 2.40
C GLU A 30 -10.63 0.23 2.58
N HIS A 31 -11.68 1.00 2.26
CA HIS A 31 -11.61 2.45 2.27
C HIS A 31 -12.06 3.10 3.57
N ALA A 32 -12.53 2.31 4.54
CA ALA A 32 -12.92 2.82 5.85
C ALA A 32 -11.74 3.41 6.64
N ILE A 33 -10.51 3.08 6.27
CA ILE A 33 -9.30 3.61 6.91
C ILE A 33 -9.07 5.09 6.61
N TYR A 34 -9.66 5.63 5.54
CA TYR A 34 -9.43 7.01 5.10
C TYR A 34 -10.38 7.98 5.77
N ALA A 35 -9.85 9.16 6.12
CA ALA A 35 -10.70 10.30 6.46
C ALA A 35 -11.51 10.72 5.24
N ASP A 36 -12.66 11.39 5.46
CA ASP A 36 -13.53 11.84 4.37
C ASP A 36 -12.79 12.76 3.38
N ASP A 37 -11.86 13.58 3.87
CA ASP A 37 -11.07 14.54 3.10
C ASP A 37 -9.64 14.06 2.82
N ALA A 38 -9.37 12.77 2.97
CA ALA A 38 -8.04 12.19 2.73
C ALA A 38 -7.54 12.49 1.32
N ILE A 39 -6.21 12.58 1.21
CA ILE A 39 -5.52 12.77 -0.06
C ILE A 39 -4.72 11.52 -0.38
N LEU A 40 -4.80 11.07 -1.63
CA LEU A 40 -3.94 10.03 -2.18
C LEU A 40 -3.17 10.61 -3.35
N ASP A 41 -1.84 10.53 -3.28
CA ASP A 41 -0.94 10.99 -4.33
C ASP A 41 -0.25 9.82 -5.01
N TYR A 42 -0.25 9.86 -6.35
CA TYR A 42 0.56 9.00 -7.21
C TYR A 42 1.65 9.87 -7.87
N PRO A 43 2.82 10.04 -7.23
CA PRO A 43 3.84 10.95 -7.78
C PRO A 43 4.33 10.57 -9.17
N GLN A 44 4.35 9.28 -9.49
CA GLN A 44 4.86 8.81 -10.79
C GLN A 44 4.00 9.28 -11.96
N SER A 45 2.69 9.38 -11.78
CA SER A 45 1.77 9.90 -12.80
C SER A 45 1.42 11.37 -12.58
N GLY A 46 1.79 11.93 -11.42
CA GLY A 46 1.45 13.30 -11.07
C GLY A 46 -0.01 13.51 -10.70
N GLU A 47 -0.70 12.43 -10.29
CA GLU A 47 -2.12 12.50 -9.96
C GLU A 47 -2.33 12.63 -8.46
N ARG A 48 -3.34 13.43 -8.10
CA ARG A 48 -3.83 13.55 -6.72
C ARG A 48 -5.33 13.31 -6.70
N PHE A 49 -5.76 12.43 -5.79
CA PHE A 49 -7.17 12.15 -5.56
C PHE A 49 -7.58 12.76 -4.22
N ARG A 50 -8.59 13.62 -4.23
CA ARG A 50 -9.07 14.31 -3.02
C ARG A 50 -10.37 13.69 -2.55
N GLY A 51 -10.33 13.21 -1.30
CA GLY A 51 -11.47 12.65 -0.61
C GLY A 51 -11.60 11.15 -0.77
N ARG A 52 -12.13 10.52 0.28
CA ARG A 52 -12.33 9.07 0.30
C ARG A 52 -13.14 8.58 -0.89
N ALA A 53 -14.17 9.33 -1.28
CA ALA A 53 -15.02 8.94 -2.40
C ALA A 53 -14.25 8.86 -3.72
N ALA A 54 -13.37 9.84 -3.99
CA ALA A 54 -12.54 9.85 -5.20
C ALA A 54 -11.50 8.72 -5.17
N ILE A 55 -10.90 8.48 -4.01
CA ILE A 55 -9.93 7.39 -3.82
C ILE A 55 -10.59 6.05 -4.11
N GLN A 56 -11.75 5.80 -3.54
CA GLN A 56 -12.50 4.57 -3.73
C GLN A 56 -12.95 4.41 -5.19
N ALA A 57 -13.46 5.46 -5.81
CA ALA A 57 -13.97 5.42 -7.17
C ALA A 57 -12.88 5.04 -8.18
N GLN A 58 -11.69 5.62 -8.08
CA GLN A 58 -10.60 5.30 -9.01
C GLN A 58 -10.06 3.88 -8.82
N ARG A 59 -10.05 3.37 -7.60
CA ARG A 59 -9.58 2.01 -7.31
C ARG A 59 -10.61 0.96 -7.74
N GLY A 60 -11.88 1.22 -7.51
CA GLY A 60 -12.96 0.30 -7.86
C GLY A 60 -13.18 0.14 -9.37
N GLY A 61 -12.67 1.08 -10.16
CA GLY A 61 -12.81 1.05 -11.62
C GLY A 61 -11.74 0.23 -12.34
N HIS A 62 -10.79 -0.37 -11.63
CA HIS A 62 -9.71 -1.12 -12.28
C HIS A 62 -10.24 -2.44 -12.86
N PRO A 63 -10.03 -2.71 -14.15
CA PRO A 63 -10.64 -3.88 -14.81
C PRO A 63 -9.90 -5.20 -14.58
N ALA A 64 -8.65 -5.16 -14.10
CA ALA A 64 -7.82 -6.35 -13.95
C ALA A 64 -8.19 -7.15 -12.71
N ASP A 65 -7.94 -8.47 -12.74
CA ASP A 65 -7.97 -9.33 -11.58
C ASP A 65 -6.76 -9.03 -10.71
N ARG A 66 -7.00 -8.47 -9.53
CA ARG A 66 -5.95 -7.98 -8.63
C ARG A 66 -5.80 -8.87 -7.42
N HIS A 67 -4.54 -9.18 -7.09
CA HIS A 67 -4.18 -9.86 -5.86
C HIS A 67 -3.09 -9.08 -5.14
N PHE A 68 -3.19 -9.01 -3.82
CA PHE A 68 -2.27 -8.25 -2.97
C PHE A 68 -1.51 -9.21 -2.06
N THR A 69 -0.19 -9.16 -2.12
CA THR A 69 0.69 -9.85 -1.17
C THR A 69 1.43 -8.79 -0.36
N VAL A 70 1.13 -8.71 0.94
CA VAL A 70 1.84 -7.79 1.83
C VAL A 70 3.19 -8.42 2.19
N ARG A 71 4.26 -7.71 1.87
CA ARG A 71 5.62 -8.15 2.19
C ARG A 71 6.04 -7.63 3.55
N ARG A 72 5.63 -6.41 3.91
CA ARG A 72 6.09 -5.76 5.11
C ARG A 72 5.19 -4.59 5.46
N ILE A 73 4.90 -4.44 6.76
CA ILE A 73 4.25 -3.26 7.32
C ILE A 73 5.14 -2.75 8.45
N GLN A 74 5.59 -1.51 8.35
CA GLN A 74 6.42 -0.87 9.35
C GLN A 74 5.92 0.52 9.64
N GLY A 75 6.04 0.97 10.88
CA GLY A 75 5.68 2.31 11.25
C GLY A 75 5.67 2.53 12.74
N GLY A 76 5.20 3.70 13.11
CA GLY A 76 5.03 4.15 14.48
C GLY A 76 4.41 5.53 14.47
N GLY A 77 3.63 5.83 15.50
CA GLY A 77 2.94 7.11 15.56
C GLY A 77 1.99 7.29 14.39
N ASP A 78 2.15 8.39 13.68
CA ASP A 78 1.28 8.78 12.57
C ASP A 78 1.78 8.33 11.18
N LEU A 79 2.93 7.67 11.09
CA LEU A 79 3.53 7.29 9.80
C LEU A 79 3.66 5.78 9.68
N TRP A 80 3.03 5.22 8.63
CA TRP A 80 3.04 3.77 8.38
C TRP A 80 3.34 3.49 6.92
N ILE A 81 4.22 2.52 6.69
CA ILE A 81 4.68 2.13 5.36
C ILE A 81 4.34 0.67 5.13
N SER A 82 3.72 0.38 3.99
CA SER A 82 3.41 -0.97 3.54
C SER A 82 4.12 -1.25 2.23
N GLU A 83 4.83 -2.39 2.17
CA GLU A 83 5.42 -2.89 0.93
C GLU A 83 4.59 -4.08 0.47
N CYS A 84 4.07 -3.99 -0.74
CA CYS A 84 3.20 -5.01 -1.32
C CYS A 84 3.68 -5.42 -2.71
N VAL A 85 3.35 -6.64 -3.09
CA VAL A 85 3.36 -7.03 -4.50
C VAL A 85 1.91 -7.16 -4.91
N ILE A 86 1.52 -6.41 -5.94
CA ILE A 86 0.17 -6.45 -6.49
C ILE A 86 0.26 -7.13 -7.85
N THR A 87 -0.51 -8.21 -8.04
CA THR A 87 -0.58 -8.82 -9.36
C THR A 87 -1.85 -8.34 -10.05
N TYR A 88 -1.70 -7.94 -11.31
CA TYR A 88 -2.78 -7.54 -12.20
C TYR A 88 -2.87 -8.57 -13.31
N ASP A 89 -3.90 -9.42 -13.30
CA ASP A 89 -4.03 -10.55 -14.22
C ASP A 89 -2.76 -11.43 -14.25
N GLY A 90 -2.17 -11.64 -13.07
CA GLY A 90 -0.96 -12.43 -12.89
C GLY A 90 0.36 -11.70 -13.09
N ALA A 91 0.35 -10.46 -13.61
CA ALA A 91 1.56 -9.67 -13.80
C ALA A 91 1.89 -8.87 -12.53
N PRO A 92 3.09 -9.03 -11.94
CA PRO A 92 3.42 -8.37 -10.68
C PRO A 92 3.76 -6.90 -10.87
N SER A 93 3.38 -6.11 -9.87
CA SER A 93 3.81 -4.72 -9.70
C SER A 93 4.21 -4.54 -8.24
N TYR A 94 5.33 -3.89 -7.99
CA TYR A 94 5.78 -3.59 -6.64
C TYR A 94 5.15 -2.28 -6.19
N SER A 95 4.63 -2.26 -4.97
CA SER A 95 3.95 -1.08 -4.43
C SER A 95 4.53 -0.71 -3.08
N VAL A 96 4.77 0.57 -2.88
CA VAL A 96 5.09 1.15 -1.58
C VAL A 96 4.01 2.17 -1.25
N SER A 97 3.30 1.95 -0.16
CA SER A 97 2.27 2.84 0.36
C SER A 97 2.78 3.52 1.62
N ILE A 98 2.74 4.83 1.64
CA ILE A 98 3.16 5.65 2.77
C ILE A 98 1.93 6.36 3.29
N MET A 99 1.45 5.96 4.47
CA MET A 99 0.23 6.49 5.06
C MET A 99 0.54 7.37 6.26
N ARG A 100 -0.05 8.57 6.27
CA ARG A 100 -0.06 9.47 7.43
C ARG A 100 -1.42 9.44 8.07
N PHE A 101 -1.44 9.26 9.39
CA PHE A 101 -2.66 9.20 10.18
C PHE A 101 -2.86 10.49 10.98
N THR A 102 -4.11 10.87 11.13
CA THR A 102 -4.54 11.78 12.18
C THR A 102 -5.55 11.01 13.02
N GLY A 103 -5.19 10.71 14.27
CA GLY A 103 -5.98 9.76 15.05
C GLY A 103 -5.96 8.38 14.41
N ASP A 104 -7.14 7.82 14.18
CA ASP A 104 -7.28 6.47 13.63
C ASP A 104 -7.50 6.44 12.11
N LEU A 105 -7.44 7.60 11.45
CA LEU A 105 -7.75 7.70 10.02
C LEU A 105 -6.57 8.23 9.21
N VAL A 106 -6.41 7.70 8.02
CA VAL A 106 -5.41 8.18 7.06
C VAL A 106 -5.90 9.51 6.49
N THR A 107 -5.05 10.52 6.58
CA THR A 107 -5.31 11.85 6.00
C THR A 107 -4.51 12.09 4.73
N HIS A 108 -3.39 11.38 4.56
CA HIS A 108 -2.59 11.49 3.35
C HIS A 108 -1.89 10.16 3.08
N GLU A 109 -2.06 9.65 1.88
CA GLU A 109 -1.31 8.48 1.41
C GLU A 109 -0.52 8.87 0.16
N THR A 110 0.74 8.44 0.11
CA THR A 110 1.57 8.51 -1.09
C THR A 110 1.86 7.08 -1.52
N GLN A 111 1.59 6.75 -2.77
CA GLN A 111 1.79 5.38 -3.24
C GLN A 111 2.60 5.37 -4.53
N TYR A 112 3.61 4.50 -4.55
CA TYR A 112 4.47 4.27 -5.70
C TYR A 112 4.24 2.87 -6.23
N PHE A 113 4.31 2.72 -7.54
CA PHE A 113 4.19 1.44 -8.24
C PHE A 113 5.40 1.27 -9.15
N ALA A 114 5.91 0.06 -9.25
CA ALA A 114 7.05 -0.23 -10.11
C ALA A 114 6.92 -1.63 -10.69
N ASP A 115 7.02 -1.72 -12.02
CA ASP A 115 7.05 -2.99 -12.69
C ASP A 115 8.44 -3.63 -12.55
N PRO A 116 8.54 -4.97 -12.55
CA PRO A 116 9.83 -5.64 -12.65
C PRO A 116 10.57 -5.19 -13.91
N PHE A 117 11.89 -5.18 -13.84
CA PHE A 117 12.72 -4.88 -15.01
C PHE A 117 13.93 -5.82 -15.03
N PRO A 118 14.51 -6.07 -16.21
CA PRO A 118 15.71 -6.91 -16.32
C PRO A 118 16.89 -6.25 -15.64
N ALA A 119 17.68 -7.04 -14.92
CA ALA A 119 18.90 -6.54 -14.30
C ALA A 119 19.93 -6.21 -15.41
N PRO A 120 20.58 -5.03 -15.33
CA PRO A 120 21.64 -4.72 -16.30
C PRO A 120 22.83 -5.64 -16.11
N SER A 121 23.47 -6.03 -17.21
CA SER A 121 24.62 -6.94 -17.22
C SER A 121 25.81 -6.39 -16.43
N SER A 122 25.89 -5.06 -16.28
CA SER A 122 26.96 -4.41 -15.52
C SER A 122 27.03 -4.82 -14.05
N ARG A 123 25.94 -5.33 -13.47
CA ARG A 123 25.88 -5.76 -12.07
C ARG A 123 25.98 -7.28 -11.89
N ALA A 124 25.99 -8.03 -12.98
CA ALA A 124 25.83 -9.50 -12.92
C ALA A 124 26.90 -10.20 -12.06
N ALA A 125 28.14 -9.72 -12.12
CA ALA A 125 29.25 -10.34 -11.37
C ALA A 125 29.18 -10.11 -9.86
N LEU A 126 28.40 -9.10 -9.42
CA LEU A 126 28.31 -8.71 -8.01
C LEU A 126 27.01 -9.12 -7.36
N ALA A 127 25.98 -9.43 -8.16
CA ALA A 127 24.65 -9.72 -7.67
C ALA A 127 24.43 -11.22 -7.52
N GLU A 128 23.63 -11.57 -6.51
CA GLU A 128 23.04 -12.90 -6.40
C GLU A 128 21.51 -12.77 -6.49
N PRO A 129 20.79 -13.81 -6.92
CA PRO A 129 19.34 -13.74 -7.01
C PRO A 129 18.69 -13.61 -5.62
N ILE A 130 17.67 -12.77 -5.53
CA ILE A 130 16.79 -12.78 -4.35
C ILE A 130 15.92 -14.02 -4.43
N PRO A 131 15.85 -14.87 -3.37
CA PRO A 131 14.95 -16.03 -3.37
C PRO A 131 13.51 -15.61 -3.69
N SER A 132 12.79 -16.43 -4.46
CA SER A 132 11.43 -16.11 -4.90
C SER A 132 10.50 -15.75 -3.73
N ARG A 133 10.66 -16.41 -2.59
CA ARG A 133 9.85 -16.16 -1.39
C ARG A 133 10.09 -14.78 -0.77
N ASP A 134 11.20 -14.13 -1.11
CA ASP A 134 11.61 -12.82 -0.55
C ASP A 134 11.34 -11.66 -1.52
N ARG A 135 10.77 -11.94 -2.69
CA ARG A 135 10.51 -10.93 -3.72
C ARG A 135 9.12 -10.38 -3.63
#